data_015226362d133cae1656dfac0c41c07d
#
_entry.id   015226362d133cae1656dfac0c41c07d
#
_cell.length_a   1.000
_cell.length_b   1.000
_cell.length_c   1.000
_cell.angle_alpha   90.00
_cell.angle_beta   90.00
_cell.angle_gamma   90.00
#
_symmetry.space_group_name_H-M   'P 1'
#
loop_
_entity.id
_entity.type
_entity.pdbx_description
1 polymer ?
#
loop_
_entity_poly.entity_id
_entity_poly.type
_entity_poly.pdbx_seq_one_letter_code
_entity_poly.pdbx_strand_id
1 'polypeptide(L)'
;LSTPRERVLAALEHRQPDRIPCHLTFTSPAREKMRGYYADPAFESSLDNCLAILRTRLPETELAGRPGIWEDEFGVQWDRRVDPDIGTVCNRRITPETLGRYRFPDPRATARFERFPAALRERGDRFAVATIAFTLFERAWTLAGMEELLMAMVLDKPFAHRLLDRILEHQLEVDVEQMKRR
;
A
#
# COMPACT_ATOMS: atom_id res chain seq x y z
N LEU A 1 -1.75 -17.46 28.17
CA LEU A 1 -1.08 -17.11 26.91
C LEU A 1 -1.56 -15.74 26.47
N SER A 2 -0.63 -14.86 26.10
CA SER A 2 -0.97 -13.52 25.62
C SER A 2 -1.69 -13.60 24.27
N THR A 3 -2.63 -12.69 24.07
CA THR A 3 -3.29 -12.52 22.77
C THR A 3 -2.29 -11.94 21.74
N PRO A 4 -2.54 -12.08 20.42
CA PRO A 4 -1.75 -11.43 19.38
C PRO A 4 -1.57 -9.92 19.61
N ARG A 5 -2.64 -9.25 20.06
CA ARG A 5 -2.62 -7.80 20.34
C ARG A 5 -1.73 -7.48 21.54
N GLU A 6 -1.80 -8.25 22.62
CA GLU A 6 -0.98 -8.03 23.81
C GLU A 6 0.51 -8.23 23.52
N ARG A 7 0.87 -9.21 22.65
CA ARG A 7 2.26 -9.38 22.21
C ARG A 7 2.79 -8.16 21.45
N VAL A 8 1.99 -7.61 20.53
CA VAL A 8 2.37 -6.40 19.80
C VAL A 8 2.52 -5.21 20.73
N LEU A 9 1.58 -5.02 21.68
CA LEU A 9 1.67 -3.93 22.66
C LEU A 9 2.90 -4.08 23.56
N ALA A 10 3.18 -5.28 24.06
CA ALA A 10 4.39 -5.51 24.87
C ALA A 10 5.66 -5.16 24.08
N ALA A 11 5.74 -5.56 22.80
CA ALA A 11 6.88 -5.23 21.96
C ALA A 11 7.02 -3.72 21.72
N LEU A 12 5.91 -3.01 21.47
CA LEU A 12 5.90 -1.56 21.31
C LEU A 12 6.30 -0.80 22.58
N GLU A 13 6.00 -1.36 23.73
CA GLU A 13 6.39 -0.85 25.06
C GLU A 13 7.79 -1.34 25.50
N HIS A 14 8.57 -1.94 24.59
CA HIS A 14 9.90 -2.53 24.87
C HIS A 14 9.91 -3.56 26.01
N ARG A 15 8.78 -4.23 26.22
CA ARG A 15 8.65 -5.35 27.18
C ARG A 15 8.76 -6.68 26.43
N GLN A 16 9.31 -7.69 27.09
CA GLN A 16 9.42 -9.05 26.56
C GLN A 16 8.04 -9.70 26.48
N PRO A 17 7.51 -10.03 25.28
CA PRO A 17 6.30 -10.83 25.14
C PRO A 17 6.58 -12.34 25.39
N ASP A 18 5.52 -13.13 25.58
CA ASP A 18 5.63 -14.60 25.72
C ASP A 18 6.23 -15.27 24.47
N ARG A 19 6.01 -14.69 23.30
CA ARG A 19 6.72 -14.99 22.03
C ARG A 19 6.74 -13.77 21.12
N ILE A 20 7.66 -13.75 20.18
CA ILE A 20 7.83 -12.65 19.22
C ILE A 20 6.54 -12.50 18.37
N PRO A 21 5.91 -11.31 18.34
CA PRO A 21 4.79 -11.08 17.45
C PRO A 21 5.25 -11.13 15.99
N CYS A 22 4.55 -11.87 15.17
CA CYS A 22 4.86 -12.02 13.76
C CYS A 22 3.65 -11.68 12.87
N HIS A 23 3.93 -11.36 11.60
CA HIS A 23 2.93 -11.20 10.57
C HIS A 23 3.52 -11.61 9.23
N LEU A 24 2.91 -12.58 8.59
CA LEU A 24 3.32 -13.11 7.29
C LEU A 24 2.33 -12.66 6.22
N THR A 25 2.87 -12.16 5.12
CA THR A 25 2.11 -11.85 3.90
C THR A 25 2.75 -12.59 2.73
N PHE A 26 1.96 -12.86 1.69
CA PHE A 26 2.41 -13.59 0.52
C PHE A 26 2.13 -12.78 -0.74
N THR A 27 3.06 -12.84 -1.71
CA THR A 27 2.76 -12.47 -3.08
C THR A 27 1.70 -13.41 -3.65
N SER A 28 0.98 -12.99 -4.69
CA SER A 28 -0.06 -13.82 -5.29
C SER A 28 0.43 -15.19 -5.74
N PRO A 29 1.59 -15.31 -6.44
CA PRO A 29 2.15 -16.62 -6.80
C PRO A 29 2.57 -17.47 -5.59
N ALA A 30 3.13 -16.84 -4.55
CA ALA A 30 3.52 -17.57 -3.34
C ALA A 30 2.29 -18.09 -2.58
N ARG A 31 1.22 -17.29 -2.49
CA ARG A 31 -0.04 -17.69 -1.87
C ARG A 31 -0.64 -18.91 -2.56
N GLU A 32 -0.65 -18.95 -3.89
CA GLU A 32 -1.17 -20.11 -4.62
C GLU A 32 -0.34 -21.38 -4.34
N LYS A 33 0.99 -21.28 -4.30
CA LYS A 33 1.86 -22.40 -3.91
C LYS A 33 1.57 -22.90 -2.49
N MET A 34 1.39 -21.96 -1.55
CA MET A 34 1.10 -22.30 -0.16
C MET A 34 -0.29 -22.93 0.01
N ARG A 35 -1.31 -22.46 -0.73
CA ARG A 35 -2.63 -23.11 -0.78
C ARG A 35 -2.53 -24.56 -1.24
N GLY A 36 -1.77 -24.81 -2.28
CA GLY A 36 -1.51 -26.19 -2.75
C GLY A 36 -0.76 -27.03 -1.73
N TYR A 37 0.25 -26.47 -1.07
CA TYR A 37 1.06 -27.17 -0.06
C TYR A 37 0.23 -27.57 1.19
N TYR A 38 -0.57 -26.66 1.70
CA TYR A 38 -1.42 -26.92 2.86
C TYR A 38 -2.72 -27.66 2.51
N ALA A 39 -3.06 -27.79 1.23
CA ALA A 39 -4.36 -28.28 0.74
C ALA A 39 -5.55 -27.53 1.41
N ASP A 40 -5.35 -26.27 1.77
CA ASP A 40 -6.32 -25.42 2.46
C ASP A 40 -6.32 -24.01 1.84
N PRO A 41 -7.42 -23.60 1.21
CA PRO A 41 -7.55 -22.24 0.68
C PRO A 41 -7.51 -21.15 1.77
N ALA A 42 -7.81 -21.50 3.02
CA ALA A 42 -7.83 -20.61 4.17
C ALA A 42 -6.59 -20.75 5.07
N PHE A 43 -5.49 -21.35 4.60
CA PHE A 43 -4.30 -21.62 5.39
C PHE A 43 -3.77 -20.37 6.15
N GLU A 44 -3.97 -19.18 5.59
CA GLU A 44 -3.55 -17.93 6.24
C GLU A 44 -4.24 -17.70 7.61
N SER A 45 -5.41 -18.30 7.84
CA SER A 45 -6.11 -18.23 9.13
C SER A 45 -5.46 -19.07 10.22
N SER A 46 -4.68 -20.09 9.84
CA SER A 46 -3.90 -20.92 10.76
C SER A 46 -2.55 -20.31 11.13
N LEU A 47 -2.12 -19.28 10.39
CA LEU A 47 -0.92 -18.51 10.73
C LEU A 47 -1.24 -17.64 11.95
N ASP A 48 -0.36 -17.65 12.93
CA ASP A 48 -0.53 -16.81 14.12
C ASP A 48 -0.17 -15.33 13.84
N ASN A 49 -0.81 -14.77 12.81
CA ASN A 49 -0.62 -13.39 12.41
C ASN A 49 -1.13 -12.43 13.47
N CYS A 50 -0.25 -11.58 13.99
CA CYS A 50 -0.56 -10.64 15.07
C CYS A 50 -1.19 -9.32 14.59
N LEU A 51 -1.13 -9.02 13.28
CA LEU A 51 -1.64 -7.77 12.72
C LEU A 51 -2.92 -7.99 11.89
N ALA A 52 -3.82 -7.02 11.96
CA ALA A 52 -4.92 -6.84 11.02
C ALA A 52 -4.64 -5.58 10.19
N ILE A 53 -4.33 -5.76 8.92
CA ILE A 53 -3.89 -4.67 8.04
C ILE A 53 -5.11 -3.97 7.43
N LEU A 54 -5.26 -2.68 7.69
CA LEU A 54 -6.26 -1.79 7.09
C LEU A 54 -5.62 -1.06 5.92
N ARG A 55 -6.10 -1.32 4.71
CA ARG A 55 -5.54 -0.74 3.48
C ARG A 55 -6.45 0.38 2.96
N THR A 56 -5.84 1.53 2.62
CA THR A 56 -6.52 2.72 2.07
C THR A 56 -6.43 2.84 0.56
N ARG A 57 -5.73 1.91 -0.10
CA ARG A 57 -5.57 1.91 -1.55
C ARG A 57 -6.89 1.56 -2.24
N LEU A 58 -7.28 2.36 -3.23
CA LEU A 58 -8.41 2.04 -4.09
C LEU A 58 -8.08 0.86 -5.02
N PRO A 59 -9.09 0.08 -5.45
CA PRO A 59 -8.89 -0.97 -6.43
C PRO A 59 -8.32 -0.41 -7.74
N GLU A 60 -7.40 -1.16 -8.34
CA GLU A 60 -6.92 -0.89 -9.68
C GLU A 60 -7.90 -1.44 -10.71
N THR A 61 -7.90 -0.85 -11.90
CA THR A 61 -8.77 -1.24 -13.00
C THR A 61 -7.93 -1.71 -14.19
N GLU A 62 -8.25 -2.87 -14.74
CA GLU A 62 -7.64 -3.32 -15.99
C GLU A 62 -8.13 -2.45 -17.14
N LEU A 63 -7.21 -1.97 -17.98
CA LEU A 63 -7.53 -1.06 -19.06
C LEU A 63 -8.22 -1.79 -20.22
N ALA A 64 -9.37 -1.28 -20.65
CA ALA A 64 -10.09 -1.79 -21.79
C ALA A 64 -9.21 -1.82 -23.04
N GLY A 65 -9.17 -2.98 -23.73
CA GLY A 65 -8.35 -3.18 -24.94
C GLY A 65 -6.83 -3.32 -24.69
N ARG A 66 -6.39 -3.33 -23.45
CA ARG A 66 -4.97 -3.53 -23.06
C ARG A 66 -4.83 -4.59 -21.96
N PRO A 67 -5.08 -5.89 -22.28
CA PRO A 67 -5.07 -6.95 -21.28
C PRO A 67 -3.72 -7.03 -20.55
N GLY A 68 -3.78 -7.22 -19.23
CA GLY A 68 -2.62 -7.25 -18.35
C GLY A 68 -2.05 -5.88 -17.98
N ILE A 69 -2.65 -4.77 -18.45
CA ILE A 69 -2.30 -3.41 -18.04
C ILE A 69 -3.36 -2.89 -17.07
N TRP A 70 -2.95 -2.57 -15.87
CA TRP A 70 -3.80 -2.07 -14.79
C TRP A 70 -3.49 -0.63 -14.48
N GLU A 71 -4.48 0.17 -14.19
CA GLU A 71 -4.32 1.57 -13.81
C GLU A 71 -4.73 1.77 -12.35
N ASP A 72 -3.86 2.42 -11.56
CA ASP A 72 -4.17 2.79 -10.18
C ASP A 72 -4.88 4.17 -10.12
N GLU A 73 -5.30 4.55 -8.93
CA GLU A 73 -6.00 5.81 -8.67
C GLU A 73 -5.21 7.09 -9.02
N PHE A 74 -3.90 6.97 -9.15
CA PHE A 74 -3.02 8.07 -9.59
C PHE A 74 -2.85 8.09 -11.12
N GLY A 75 -3.50 7.17 -11.85
CA GLY A 75 -3.34 6.99 -13.28
C GLY A 75 -2.01 6.36 -13.66
N VAL A 76 -1.30 5.76 -12.72
CA VAL A 76 -0.09 4.97 -13.01
C VAL A 76 -0.51 3.64 -13.59
N GLN A 77 0.07 3.27 -14.74
CA GLN A 77 -0.21 2.04 -15.44
C GLN A 77 0.84 0.98 -15.14
N TRP A 78 0.37 -0.19 -14.74
CA TRP A 78 1.17 -1.34 -14.30
C TRP A 78 1.03 -2.48 -15.31
N ASP A 79 2.14 -2.87 -15.93
CA ASP A 79 2.19 -4.04 -16.81
C ASP A 79 2.41 -5.29 -15.95
N ARG A 80 1.38 -6.13 -15.84
CA ARG A 80 1.37 -7.37 -15.05
C ARG A 80 1.47 -8.62 -15.90
N ARG A 81 1.82 -8.50 -17.17
CA ARG A 81 1.94 -9.65 -18.06
C ARG A 81 3.10 -10.56 -17.69
N VAL A 82 4.17 -10.02 -17.10
CA VAL A 82 5.35 -10.80 -16.66
C VAL A 82 5.32 -11.02 -15.15
N ASP A 83 5.11 -9.96 -14.37
CA ASP A 83 4.93 -10.02 -12.92
C ASP A 83 3.46 -9.76 -12.57
N PRO A 84 2.67 -10.80 -12.29
CA PRO A 84 1.23 -10.65 -12.04
C PRO A 84 0.91 -10.07 -10.65
N ASP A 85 1.91 -9.89 -9.76
CA ASP A 85 1.69 -9.38 -8.41
C ASP A 85 1.77 -7.85 -8.34
N ILE A 86 2.94 -7.28 -8.60
CA ILE A 86 3.14 -5.83 -8.59
C ILE A 86 3.07 -5.27 -10.01
N GLY A 87 3.76 -5.87 -10.94
CA GLY A 87 3.92 -5.39 -12.30
C GLY A 87 5.04 -4.36 -12.44
N THR A 88 5.19 -3.86 -13.67
CA THR A 88 6.16 -2.81 -14.02
C THR A 88 5.43 -1.55 -14.46
N VAL A 89 5.82 -0.39 -13.95
CA VAL A 89 5.26 0.90 -14.40
C VAL A 89 5.58 1.12 -15.88
N CYS A 90 4.56 1.36 -16.68
CA CYS A 90 4.67 1.50 -18.13
C CYS A 90 4.17 2.84 -18.69
N ASN A 91 3.91 3.83 -17.83
CA ASN A 91 3.62 5.20 -18.24
C ASN A 91 4.31 6.21 -17.31
N ARG A 92 4.30 7.48 -17.73
CA ARG A 92 4.78 8.62 -16.95
C ARG A 92 3.67 9.64 -16.83
N ARG A 93 3.31 10.02 -15.61
CA ARG A 93 2.19 10.94 -15.35
C ARG A 93 2.63 12.38 -15.11
N ILE A 94 3.81 12.56 -14.51
CA ILE A 94 4.30 13.88 -14.08
C ILE A 94 5.66 14.17 -14.69
N THR A 95 5.80 15.38 -15.21
CA THR A 95 7.05 16.00 -15.63
C THR A 95 7.17 17.37 -14.93
N PRO A 96 8.33 18.05 -14.99
CA PRO A 96 8.45 19.42 -14.45
C PRO A 96 7.35 20.36 -14.93
N GLU A 97 6.95 20.24 -16.22
CA GLU A 97 5.94 21.12 -16.87
C GLU A 97 4.51 20.75 -16.49
N THR A 98 4.25 19.47 -16.16
CA THR A 98 2.89 18.96 -15.89
C THR A 98 2.54 18.91 -14.41
N LEU A 99 3.51 18.97 -13.50
CA LEU A 99 3.30 18.86 -12.05
C LEU A 99 2.24 19.84 -11.53
N GLY A 100 2.29 21.09 -11.98
CA GLY A 100 1.34 22.13 -11.54
C GLY A 100 -0.11 21.87 -11.97
N ARG A 101 -0.32 21.06 -13.01
CA ARG A 101 -1.65 20.72 -13.55
C ARG A 101 -2.13 19.33 -13.13
N TYR A 102 -1.24 18.51 -12.58
CA TYR A 102 -1.60 17.17 -12.15
C TYR A 102 -2.59 17.23 -10.98
N ARG A 103 -3.66 16.44 -11.09
CA ARG A 103 -4.67 16.31 -10.05
C ARG A 103 -4.46 15.01 -9.30
N PHE A 104 -4.13 15.15 -8.02
CA PHE A 104 -4.07 14.01 -7.12
C PHE A 104 -5.48 13.44 -6.88
N PRO A 105 -5.62 12.13 -6.66
CA PRO A 105 -6.90 11.55 -6.29
C PRO A 105 -7.42 12.15 -4.97
N ASP A 106 -8.74 12.07 -4.75
CA ASP A 106 -9.34 12.59 -3.52
C ASP A 106 -8.86 11.77 -2.30
N PRO A 107 -8.12 12.38 -1.35
CA PRO A 107 -7.63 11.70 -0.15
C PRO A 107 -8.77 11.27 0.78
N ARG A 108 -9.95 11.89 0.66
CA ARG A 108 -11.13 11.68 1.52
C ARG A 108 -12.17 10.76 0.88
N ALA A 109 -11.90 10.23 -0.32
CA ALA A 109 -12.82 9.35 -1.03
C ALA A 109 -13.29 8.21 -0.11
N THR A 110 -14.61 8.08 0.07
CA THR A 110 -15.21 7.10 0.99
C THR A 110 -14.79 5.67 0.66
N ALA A 111 -14.67 5.34 -0.63
CA ALA A 111 -14.25 4.04 -1.11
C ALA A 111 -12.89 3.56 -0.54
N ARG A 112 -12.00 4.48 -0.14
CA ARG A 112 -10.71 4.14 0.51
C ARG A 112 -10.91 3.40 1.83
N PHE A 113 -12.00 3.67 2.51
CA PHE A 113 -12.23 3.27 3.89
C PHE A 113 -13.40 2.28 4.03
N GLU A 114 -14.07 1.93 2.95
CA GLU A 114 -15.25 1.05 2.96
C GLU A 114 -15.01 -0.29 3.65
N ARG A 115 -13.80 -0.83 3.52
CA ARG A 115 -13.43 -2.13 4.12
C ARG A 115 -13.03 -2.05 5.59
N PHE A 116 -12.82 -0.84 6.14
CA PHE A 116 -12.35 -0.67 7.52
C PHE A 116 -13.30 -1.26 8.56
N PRO A 117 -14.63 -0.99 8.52
CA PRO A 117 -15.54 -1.55 9.50
C PRO A 117 -15.57 -3.09 9.49
N ALA A 118 -15.52 -3.71 8.30
CA ALA A 118 -15.46 -5.15 8.19
C ALA A 118 -14.15 -5.72 8.73
N ALA A 119 -13.01 -5.18 8.29
CA ALA A 119 -11.68 -5.60 8.74
C ALA A 119 -11.49 -5.43 10.26
N LEU A 120 -12.07 -4.38 10.85
CA LEU A 120 -12.05 -4.16 12.29
C LEU A 120 -12.91 -5.17 13.05
N ARG A 121 -14.05 -5.59 12.50
CA ARG A 121 -14.86 -6.67 13.10
C ARG A 121 -14.17 -8.03 12.99
N GLU A 122 -13.55 -8.29 11.85
CA GLU A 122 -12.87 -9.57 11.55
C GLU A 122 -11.48 -9.71 12.19
N ARG A 123 -10.95 -8.64 12.78
CA ARG A 123 -9.60 -8.66 13.34
C ARG A 123 -9.43 -9.65 14.50
N GLY A 124 -10.51 -9.96 15.25
CA GLY A 124 -10.41 -10.70 16.50
C GLY A 124 -9.44 -10.01 17.47
N ASP A 125 -8.55 -10.77 18.06
CA ASP A 125 -7.52 -10.28 19.01
C ASP A 125 -6.24 -9.77 18.33
N ARG A 126 -6.26 -9.49 17.01
CA ARG A 126 -5.11 -8.93 16.30
C ARG A 126 -5.01 -7.42 16.52
N PHE A 127 -3.80 -6.90 16.44
CA PHE A 127 -3.53 -5.47 16.48
C PHE A 127 -3.82 -4.84 15.12
N ALA A 128 -4.71 -3.85 15.06
CA ALA A 128 -5.07 -3.18 13.81
C ALA A 128 -3.99 -2.16 13.42
N VAL A 129 -3.51 -2.23 12.18
CA VAL A 129 -2.54 -1.30 11.60
C VAL A 129 -3.11 -0.75 10.29
N ALA A 130 -3.26 0.56 10.21
CA ALA A 130 -3.56 1.23 8.95
C ALA A 130 -2.27 1.45 8.16
N THR A 131 -2.31 1.20 6.86
CA THR A 131 -1.13 1.31 5.98
C THR A 131 -1.43 2.13 4.74
N ILE A 132 -0.45 2.93 4.32
CA ILE A 132 -0.40 3.55 3.00
C ILE A 132 0.71 2.86 2.22
N ALA A 133 0.38 2.33 1.04
CA ALA A 133 1.38 1.79 0.12
C ALA A 133 1.91 2.89 -0.81
N PHE A 134 3.12 2.72 -1.29
CA PHE A 134 3.80 3.66 -2.19
C PHE A 134 3.84 5.07 -1.60
N THR A 135 4.60 5.23 -0.52
CA THR A 135 4.82 6.54 0.11
C THR A 135 5.94 7.31 -0.60
N LEU A 136 6.04 8.59 -0.34
CA LEU A 136 7.06 9.55 -0.80
C LEU A 136 7.88 9.12 -2.03
N PHE A 137 9.02 8.48 -1.82
CA PHE A 137 9.94 8.09 -2.90
C PHE A 137 9.30 7.11 -3.88
N GLU A 138 8.61 6.08 -3.36
CA GLU A 138 7.94 5.09 -4.21
C GLU A 138 6.85 5.74 -5.06
N ARG A 139 6.03 6.61 -4.49
CA ARG A 139 5.00 7.34 -5.24
C ARG A 139 5.61 8.34 -6.22
N ALA A 140 6.73 8.99 -5.86
CA ALA A 140 7.38 9.94 -6.73
C ALA A 140 7.92 9.27 -8.00
N TRP A 141 8.64 8.14 -7.87
CA TRP A 141 9.17 7.46 -9.05
C TRP A 141 8.08 6.78 -9.89
N THR A 142 7.01 6.28 -9.28
CA THR A 142 5.90 5.71 -10.07
C THR A 142 5.18 6.77 -10.91
N LEU A 143 5.16 8.01 -10.45
CA LEU A 143 4.55 9.15 -11.16
C LEU A 143 5.47 9.79 -12.19
N ALA A 144 6.74 9.98 -11.85
CA ALA A 144 7.69 10.75 -12.65
C ALA A 144 8.67 9.90 -13.48
N GLY A 145 8.79 8.60 -13.19
CA GLY A 145 9.85 7.74 -13.69
C GLY A 145 11.01 7.64 -12.71
N MET A 146 11.60 6.44 -12.58
CA MET A 146 12.68 6.21 -11.62
C MET A 146 13.94 6.99 -12.02
N GLU A 147 14.36 6.87 -13.27
CA GLU A 147 15.56 7.55 -13.77
C GLU A 147 15.42 9.06 -13.69
N GLU A 148 14.28 9.59 -14.15
CA GLU A 148 13.98 11.03 -14.15
C GLU A 148 13.94 11.61 -12.74
N LEU A 149 13.37 10.87 -11.77
CA LEU A 149 13.37 11.32 -10.38
C LEU A 149 14.78 11.36 -9.80
N LEU A 150 15.58 10.30 -10.01
CA LEU A 150 16.97 10.27 -9.53
C LEU A 150 17.81 11.37 -10.15
N MET A 151 17.67 11.62 -11.46
CA MET A 151 18.31 12.74 -12.13
C MET A 151 17.85 14.08 -11.56
N ALA A 152 16.55 14.26 -11.34
CA ALA A 152 16.02 15.51 -10.80
C ALA A 152 16.50 15.79 -9.37
N MET A 153 16.71 14.78 -8.55
CA MET A 153 17.30 14.97 -7.20
C MET A 153 18.69 15.60 -7.21
N VAL A 154 19.39 15.53 -8.35
CA VAL A 154 20.72 16.13 -8.52
C VAL A 154 20.65 17.40 -9.37
N LEU A 155 19.94 17.36 -10.51
CA LEU A 155 19.97 18.37 -11.57
C LEU A 155 18.81 19.37 -11.51
N ASP A 156 17.65 18.98 -10.97
CA ASP A 156 16.46 19.82 -10.80
C ASP A 156 15.83 19.61 -9.42
N LYS A 157 16.58 19.94 -8.38
CA LYS A 157 16.13 19.81 -6.98
C LYS A 157 14.79 20.52 -6.72
N PRO A 158 14.52 21.72 -7.30
CA PRO A 158 13.22 22.38 -7.14
C PRO A 158 12.03 21.53 -7.61
N PHE A 159 12.16 20.82 -8.74
CA PHE A 159 11.11 19.89 -9.19
C PHE A 159 10.96 18.69 -8.24
N ALA A 160 12.07 18.06 -7.87
CA ALA A 160 12.05 16.91 -6.96
C ALA A 160 11.38 17.28 -5.61
N HIS A 161 11.74 18.41 -5.01
CA HIS A 161 11.14 18.91 -3.77
C HIS A 161 9.63 19.16 -3.95
N ARG A 162 9.21 19.92 -4.95
CA ARG A 162 7.79 20.20 -5.19
C ARG A 162 6.98 18.91 -5.41
N LEU A 163 7.54 17.92 -6.11
CA LEU A 163 6.86 16.63 -6.30
C LEU A 163 6.66 15.90 -4.97
N LEU A 164 7.72 15.80 -4.16
CA LEU A 164 7.68 15.16 -2.85
C LEU A 164 6.74 15.88 -1.89
N ASP A 165 6.75 17.22 -1.86
CA ASP A 165 5.85 18.02 -1.02
C ASP A 165 4.38 17.76 -1.37
N ARG A 166 4.04 17.74 -2.68
CA ARG A 166 2.67 17.46 -3.13
C ARG A 166 2.22 16.04 -2.78
N ILE A 167 3.12 15.06 -2.83
CA ILE A 167 2.83 13.68 -2.40
C ILE A 167 2.63 13.65 -0.90
N LEU A 168 3.49 14.32 -0.12
CA LEU A 168 3.38 14.38 1.34
C LEU A 168 2.07 15.01 1.78
N GLU A 169 1.68 16.16 1.19
CA GLU A 169 0.40 16.82 1.48
C GLU A 169 -0.77 15.86 1.29
N HIS A 170 -0.82 15.16 0.15
CA HIS A 170 -1.87 14.18 -0.14
C HIS A 170 -1.87 13.03 0.89
N GLN A 171 -0.70 12.49 1.24
CA GLN A 171 -0.59 11.37 2.18
C GLN A 171 -1.02 11.77 3.59
N LEU A 172 -0.62 12.95 4.06
CA LEU A 172 -1.04 13.46 5.37
C LEU A 172 -2.57 13.61 5.46
N GLU A 173 -3.24 14.05 4.40
CA GLU A 173 -4.70 14.11 4.38
C GLU A 173 -5.33 12.71 4.46
N VAL A 174 -4.79 11.70 3.76
CA VAL A 174 -5.24 10.31 3.88
C VAL A 174 -5.05 9.80 5.30
N ASP A 175 -3.91 10.07 5.95
CA ASP A 175 -3.62 9.64 7.32
C ASP A 175 -4.58 10.27 8.33
N VAL A 176 -4.86 11.56 8.19
CA VAL A 176 -5.84 12.25 9.04
C VAL A 176 -7.22 11.61 8.91
N GLU A 177 -7.67 11.28 7.69
CA GLU A 177 -8.95 10.62 7.48
C GLU A 177 -8.98 9.19 8.04
N GLN A 178 -7.87 8.43 7.95
CA GLN A 178 -7.74 7.12 8.60
C GLN A 178 -7.94 7.23 10.12
N MET A 179 -7.30 8.21 10.76
CA MET A 179 -7.38 8.39 12.21
C MET A 179 -8.80 8.74 12.69
N LYS A 180 -9.59 9.44 11.88
CA LYS A 180 -10.98 9.79 12.20
C LYS A 180 -11.94 8.59 12.11
N ARG A 181 -11.57 7.52 11.38
CA ARG A 181 -12.46 6.39 11.07
C ARG A 181 -12.15 5.11 11.87
N ARG A 182 -11.43 5.24 12.96
CA ARG A 182 -11.08 4.16 13.91
C ARG A 182 -12.26 3.73 14.79
#